data_eea59e282493d1eff1b056c9611e27cb
#
_entry.id   eea59e282493d1eff1b056c9611e27cb
#
_cell.length_a   1.000
_cell.length_b   1.000
_cell.length_c   1.000
_cell.angle_alpha   90.00
_cell.angle_beta   90.00
_cell.angle_gamma   90.00
#
_symmetry.space_group_name_H-M   'P 1'
#
loop_
_entity.id
_entity.type
_entity.pdbx_description
1 polymer ?
#
loop_
_entity_poly.entity_id
_entity_poly.type
_entity_poly.pdbx_seq_one_letter_code
_entity_poly.pdbx_strand_id
1 'polypeptide(L)' 'MELVAVSYKKLQHLMIDKNISNAELMRRANISANIITKIRTGQYIALDKVESICFAMHCTPNDILEFVPDEGQIKR' A
#
# COMPACT_ATOMS: atom_id res chain seq x y z
N MET A 1 -10.46 15.81 -17.08
CA MET A 1 -10.49 15.05 -15.92
C MET A 1 -9.15 14.53 -15.58
N GLU A 2 -8.79 14.58 -14.37
CA GLU A 2 -7.51 14.15 -14.01
C GLU A 2 -7.48 12.72 -13.64
N LEU A 3 -6.46 12.00 -14.03
CA LEU A 3 -6.27 10.64 -13.62
C LEU A 3 -5.53 10.64 -12.30
N VAL A 4 -5.80 9.63 -11.50
CA VAL A 4 -5.14 9.51 -10.22
C VAL A 4 -4.46 8.16 -10.14
N ALA A 5 -3.49 8.06 -9.31
CA ALA A 5 -2.76 6.83 -9.07
C ALA A 5 -2.79 6.57 -7.58
N VAL A 6 -2.76 5.29 -7.20
CA VAL A 6 -2.70 4.95 -5.80
C VAL A 6 -1.22 5.00 -5.37
N SER A 7 -0.98 5.52 -4.21
CA SER A 7 0.37 5.61 -3.66
C SER A 7 0.39 4.92 -2.31
N TYR A 8 1.38 4.09 -2.09
CA TYR A 8 1.54 3.38 -0.82
C TYR A 8 2.77 3.89 -0.07
N LYS A 9 3.21 5.10 -0.38
CA LYS A 9 4.38 5.63 0.30
C LYS A 9 4.18 5.74 1.79
N LYS A 10 2.95 6.04 2.21
CA LYS A 10 2.67 6.13 3.63
C LYS A 10 2.89 4.79 4.31
N LEU A 11 2.48 3.70 3.67
CA LEU A 11 2.70 2.38 4.23
C LEU A 11 4.19 2.08 4.33
N GLN A 12 4.94 2.43 3.29
CA GLN A 12 6.37 2.17 3.29
C GLN A 12 7.06 2.93 4.41
N HIS A 13 6.67 4.20 4.62
CA HIS A 13 7.25 4.99 5.70
C HIS A 13 6.86 4.42 7.06
N LEU A 14 5.61 3.96 7.19
CA LEU A 14 5.16 3.38 8.44
C LEU A 14 5.92 2.11 8.76
N MET A 15 6.21 1.30 7.75
CA MET A 15 6.98 0.09 7.94
C MET A 15 8.39 0.40 8.40
N ILE A 16 8.99 1.44 7.82
CA ILE A 16 10.32 1.86 8.25
C ILE A 16 10.29 2.34 9.70
N ASP A 17 9.30 3.15 10.03
CA ASP A 17 9.18 3.67 11.38
C ASP A 17 9.00 2.57 12.40
N LYS A 18 8.26 1.52 12.04
CA LYS A 18 8.00 0.44 12.96
C LYS A 18 8.99 -0.72 12.78
N ASN A 19 9.93 -0.55 11.86
CA ASN A 19 10.96 -1.56 11.62
C ASN A 19 10.35 -2.89 11.21
N ILE A 20 9.38 -2.84 10.30
CA ILE A 20 8.71 -4.04 9.82
C ILE A 20 9.14 -4.28 8.38
N SER A 21 9.68 -5.47 8.11
CA SER A 21 10.12 -5.83 6.77
C SER A 21 8.93 -6.32 5.95
N ASN A 22 9.14 -6.47 4.65
CA ASN A 22 8.11 -7.03 3.78
C ASN A 22 7.71 -8.43 4.22
N ALA A 23 8.70 -9.25 4.61
CA ALA A 23 8.40 -10.60 5.07
C ALA A 23 7.54 -10.58 6.33
N GLU A 24 7.85 -9.65 7.21
CA GLU A 24 7.09 -9.53 8.44
C GLU A 24 5.66 -9.06 8.15
N LEU A 25 5.50 -8.13 7.22
CA LEU A 25 4.18 -7.66 6.86
C LEU A 25 3.36 -8.78 6.23
N MET A 26 3.98 -9.57 5.35
CA MET A 26 3.30 -10.69 4.72
C MET A 26 2.78 -11.66 5.77
N ARG A 27 3.61 -11.93 6.77
CA ARG A 27 3.21 -12.86 7.82
C ARG A 27 2.11 -12.29 8.69
N ARG A 28 2.24 -11.04 9.08
CA ARG A 28 1.26 -10.43 9.97
C ARG A 28 -0.07 -10.19 9.31
N ALA A 29 -0.05 -9.77 8.05
CA ALA A 29 -1.28 -9.46 7.33
C ALA A 29 -1.81 -10.65 6.54
N ASN A 30 -1.04 -11.73 6.49
CA ASN A 30 -1.43 -12.93 5.75
C ASN A 30 -1.66 -12.59 4.28
N ILE A 31 -0.72 -11.89 3.68
CA ILE A 31 -0.81 -11.53 2.27
C ILE A 31 0.38 -12.16 1.54
N SER A 32 0.23 -12.29 0.23
CA SER A 32 1.24 -12.97 -0.56
C SER A 32 2.30 -12.01 -1.05
N ALA A 33 3.38 -12.56 -1.57
CA ALA A 33 4.42 -11.76 -2.19
C ALA A 33 3.89 -10.98 -3.38
N ASN A 34 2.88 -11.51 -4.05
CA ASN A 34 2.27 -10.82 -5.17
C ASN A 34 1.61 -9.52 -4.73
N ILE A 35 1.00 -9.53 -3.57
CA ILE A 35 0.40 -8.32 -3.02
C ILE A 35 1.49 -7.30 -2.68
N ILE A 36 2.59 -7.76 -2.13
CA ILE A 36 3.71 -6.86 -1.82
C ILE A 36 4.24 -6.23 -3.12
N THR A 37 4.32 -6.99 -4.19
CA THR A 37 4.78 -6.45 -5.46
C THR A 37 3.82 -5.38 -5.97
N LYS A 38 2.52 -5.61 -5.84
CA LYS A 38 1.53 -4.62 -6.26
C LYS A 38 1.65 -3.34 -5.45
N ILE A 39 1.89 -3.47 -4.16
CA ILE A 39 2.09 -2.30 -3.30
C ILE A 39 3.32 -1.54 -3.74
N ARG A 40 4.40 -2.26 -4.02
CA ARG A 40 5.64 -1.59 -4.39
C ARG A 40 5.53 -0.88 -5.72
N THR A 41 4.74 -1.42 -6.64
CA THR A 41 4.62 -0.85 -7.97
C THR A 41 3.39 0.03 -8.14
N GLY A 42 2.66 0.31 -7.06
CA GLY A 42 1.55 1.26 -7.14
C GLY A 42 0.32 0.73 -7.82
N GLN A 43 0.05 -0.56 -7.70
CA GLN A 43 -1.13 -1.16 -8.29
C GLN A 43 -2.22 -1.29 -7.25
N TYR A 44 -3.46 -1.42 -7.72
CA TYR A 44 -4.57 -1.58 -6.80
C TYR A 44 -4.57 -2.98 -6.21
N ILE A 45 -4.98 -3.09 -4.98
CA ILE A 45 -5.17 -4.37 -4.32
C ILE A 45 -6.60 -4.42 -3.79
N ALA A 46 -7.08 -5.61 -3.52
CA ALA A 46 -8.44 -5.77 -3.03
C ALA A 46 -8.59 -5.11 -1.66
N LEU A 47 -9.79 -4.61 -1.39
CA LEU A 47 -10.04 -3.92 -0.13
C LEU A 47 -9.85 -4.82 1.08
N ASP A 48 -10.14 -6.13 0.94
CA ASP A 48 -9.92 -7.02 2.06
C ASP A 48 -8.44 -7.14 2.39
N LYS A 49 -7.56 -6.97 1.40
CA LYS A 49 -6.13 -6.96 1.68
C LYS A 49 -5.71 -5.66 2.36
N VAL A 50 -6.34 -4.54 1.98
CA VAL A 50 -6.11 -3.28 2.67
C VAL A 50 -6.53 -3.43 4.13
N GLU A 51 -7.68 -4.05 4.36
CA GLU A 51 -8.16 -4.26 5.72
C GLU A 51 -7.18 -5.11 6.53
N SER A 52 -6.67 -6.18 5.93
CA SER A 52 -5.72 -7.06 6.62
C SER A 52 -4.45 -6.30 6.99
N ILE A 53 -3.96 -5.45 6.11
CA ILE A 53 -2.77 -4.67 6.38
C ILE A 53 -3.04 -3.67 7.50
N CYS A 54 -4.19 -3.01 7.47
CA CYS A 54 -4.55 -2.06 8.53
C CYS A 54 -4.62 -2.76 9.88
N PHE A 55 -5.19 -3.96 9.90
CA PHE A 55 -5.31 -4.70 11.13
C PHE A 55 -3.92 -5.07 11.65
N ALA A 56 -3.05 -5.53 10.75
CA ALA A 56 -1.70 -5.94 11.13
C ALA A 56 -0.86 -4.76 11.62
N MET A 57 -1.09 -3.58 11.04
CA MET A 57 -0.30 -2.41 11.38
C MET A 57 -0.98 -1.52 12.42
N HIS A 58 -2.19 -1.87 12.83
CA HIS A 58 -2.96 -1.08 13.81
C HIS A 58 -3.15 0.35 13.32
N CYS A 59 -3.65 0.48 12.10
CA CYS A 59 -3.84 1.80 11.51
C CYS A 59 -5.08 1.78 10.61
N THR A 60 -5.36 2.92 9.97
CA THR A 60 -6.51 3.04 9.09
C THR A 60 -6.01 3.06 7.65
N PRO A 61 -6.89 2.85 6.66
CA PRO A 61 -6.46 2.91 5.26
C PRO A 61 -5.81 4.24 4.90
N ASN A 62 -6.24 5.31 5.53
CA ASN A 62 -5.67 6.61 5.27
C ASN A 62 -4.21 6.70 5.67
N ASP A 63 -3.77 5.81 6.55
CA ASP A 63 -2.39 5.79 7.00
C ASP A 63 -1.49 4.99 6.08
N ILE A 64 -2.04 4.22 5.16
CA ILE A 64 -1.22 3.36 4.33
C ILE A 64 -1.31 3.67 2.85
N LEU A 65 -2.36 4.32 2.39
CA LEU A 65 -2.47 4.63 0.97
C LEU A 65 -3.14 5.97 0.75
N GLU A 66 -2.97 6.53 -0.43
CA GLU A 66 -3.66 7.74 -0.81
C GLU A 66 -3.72 7.77 -2.33
N PHE A 67 -4.61 8.56 -2.86
CA PHE A 67 -4.71 8.74 -4.29
C PHE A 67 -4.05 10.09 -4.60
N VAL A 68 -3.16 10.09 -5.56
CA VAL A 68 -2.43 11.30 -5.92
C VAL A 68 -2.63 11.54 -7.41
N PRO A 69 -2.44 12.75 -7.88
CA PRO A 69 -2.51 13.01 -9.32
C PRO A 69 -1.39 12.28 -10.02
N ASP A 70 -1.71 11.65 -11.14
CA ASP A 70 -0.72 10.87 -11.85
C ASP A 70 -0.17 11.73 -12.96
N GLU A 71 0.54 12.78 -12.62
CA GLU A 71 0.94 13.76 -13.58
C GLU A 71 1.95 13.26 -14.56
N GLY A 72 2.80 12.40 -14.14
CA GLY A 72 3.82 11.91 -15.04
C GLY A 72 3.31 10.89 -16.02
N GLN A 73 2.14 10.30 -15.74
CA GLN A 73 1.64 9.28 -16.55
C GLN A 73 0.37 9.58 -17.24
N ILE A 74 -0.11 10.76 -17.03
CA ILE A 74 -1.33 11.04 -17.60
C ILE A 74 -1.21 11.26 -18.99
N LYS A 75 -0.78 10.61 -19.74
CA LYS A 75 -0.80 10.77 -21.02
C LYS A 75 -1.51 9.74 -21.46
N ARG A 76 -2.20 9.31 -21.34
CA ARG A 76 -2.84 8.28 -21.91
C ARG A 76 -3.89 8.75 -22.70
#